data_bb6c526acb6006d67cba78fd29f837da
#
_entry.id   bb6c526acb6006d67cba78fd29f837da
#
_cell.length_a   1.000
_cell.length_b   1.000
_cell.length_c   1.000
_cell.angle_alpha   90.00
_cell.angle_beta   90.00
_cell.angle_gamma   90.00
#
_symmetry.space_group_name_H-M   'P 1'
#
loop_
_entity.id
_entity.type
_entity.pdbx_description
1 polymer ?
#
loop_
_entity_poly.entity_id
_entity_poly.type
_entity_poly.pdbx_seq_one_letter_code
_entity_poly.pdbx_strand_id
1 'polypeptide(L)'
;MKLTTWGACGTVTGSCHLLEHRGFRLLLDCGLYQGEPHADNRKLGFDPREVDAVVLSHAHLDHTGRIPLLYHEGYTGRVYATAPTLKLARPILEDALKLMKEDAKRARRKGLPAEEPLWSEADLRAFVERSKPMPYYSSRKIGPFRVTLKNAGHLPGSAFVEVQAEGRTLVFSGDLGNRRKETLPDPDYPRVADLTLSESTYGDRPHRPFQETLVEFAEVLGRTLDDGGKVIIPSFALERAQEILFYIRRFEAERRIPVVPVFVDSPLTTRISEIYREIQDAFSLEVQSLYRRGLDPFAPQKLRYTQSVDESKRLNELEGPAIIIAGSGMLSGGRILHHLRHHMPNPKNAVVFVGYQPRGGLGHRIIEGEPEVEIHGHRVAVRAKVYSLGGFSGHAGRDELLDWLAAERRIVLVHGEDPARASLARRLRARGAQVTRARLGQKFVI
;
A
#
# COMPACT_ATOMS: atom_id res chain seq x y z
N MET A 1 4.06 17.54 -24.66
CA MET A 1 4.08 16.20 -24.05
C MET A 1 2.72 15.53 -24.26
N LYS A 2 2.65 14.20 -24.32
CA LYS A 2 1.40 13.45 -24.45
C LYS A 2 1.37 12.36 -23.37
N LEU A 3 0.35 12.39 -22.53
CA LEU A 3 0.10 11.39 -21.47
C LEU A 3 -0.98 10.41 -21.94
N THR A 4 -0.77 9.11 -21.73
CA THR A 4 -1.78 8.06 -21.92
C THR A 4 -1.96 7.27 -20.63
N THR A 5 -3.19 7.11 -20.17
CA THR A 5 -3.52 6.35 -18.95
C THR A 5 -3.79 4.89 -19.28
N TRP A 6 -2.94 3.97 -18.77
CA TRP A 6 -3.02 2.53 -19.02
C TRP A 6 -3.39 1.70 -17.80
N GLY A 7 -3.77 2.36 -16.69
CA GLY A 7 -4.13 1.65 -15.48
C GLY A 7 -4.78 2.54 -14.44
N ALA A 8 -5.32 1.94 -13.38
CA ALA A 8 -6.02 2.59 -12.28
C ALA A 8 -7.13 3.57 -12.72
N CYS A 9 -7.84 3.24 -13.81
CA CYS A 9 -8.87 4.06 -14.43
C CYS A 9 -10.28 3.60 -14.02
N GLY A 10 -10.65 3.78 -12.75
CA GLY A 10 -11.91 3.33 -12.15
C GLY A 10 -11.72 2.25 -11.10
N THR A 11 -10.48 1.92 -10.82
CA THR A 11 -10.03 0.98 -9.79
C THR A 11 -8.99 1.65 -8.92
N VAL A 12 -8.72 1.06 -7.75
CA VAL A 12 -7.67 1.47 -6.82
C VAL A 12 -6.41 0.60 -6.96
N THR A 13 -6.24 -0.05 -8.10
CA THR A 13 -5.08 -0.91 -8.37
C THR A 13 -4.65 -0.81 -9.83
N GLY A 14 -3.42 -1.23 -10.13
CA GLY A 14 -2.88 -1.31 -11.48
C GLY A 14 -2.38 0.01 -12.08
N SER A 15 -1.86 0.94 -11.25
CA SER A 15 -1.32 2.23 -11.71
C SER A 15 -0.29 2.07 -12.82
N CYS A 16 -0.54 2.72 -13.98
CA CYS A 16 0.32 2.62 -15.15
C CYS A 16 0.02 3.75 -16.13
N HIS A 17 0.98 4.67 -16.37
CA HIS A 17 0.73 5.84 -17.21
C HIS A 17 1.95 6.15 -18.07
N LEU A 18 1.74 6.29 -19.38
CA LEU A 18 2.81 6.50 -20.36
C LEU A 18 2.87 7.97 -20.79
N LEU A 19 4.01 8.62 -20.58
CA LEU A 19 4.30 9.96 -21.03
C LEU A 19 5.26 9.93 -22.23
N GLU A 20 4.85 10.57 -23.33
CA GLU A 20 5.61 10.61 -24.60
C GLU A 20 6.01 12.04 -24.94
N HIS A 21 7.27 12.24 -25.34
CA HIS A 21 7.76 13.50 -25.87
C HIS A 21 8.97 13.31 -26.78
N ARG A 22 8.95 13.88 -27.98
CA ARG A 22 10.06 13.76 -28.95
C ARG A 22 10.56 12.33 -29.20
N GLY A 23 9.65 11.38 -29.28
CA GLY A 23 9.97 9.96 -29.48
C GLY A 23 10.43 9.21 -28.23
N PHE A 24 10.69 9.90 -27.11
CA PHE A 24 11.05 9.27 -25.84
C PHE A 24 9.80 8.91 -25.03
N ARG A 25 9.76 7.71 -24.45
CA ARG A 25 8.64 7.14 -23.69
C ARG A 25 9.03 6.90 -22.25
N LEU A 26 8.45 7.68 -21.33
CA LEU A 26 8.62 7.57 -19.89
C LEU A 26 7.39 6.95 -19.28
N LEU A 27 7.52 5.81 -18.59
CA LEU A 27 6.44 5.17 -17.86
C LEU A 27 6.43 5.65 -16.41
N LEU A 28 5.28 6.06 -15.91
CA LEU A 28 5.01 6.41 -14.52
C LEU A 28 4.23 5.26 -13.89
N ASP A 29 4.86 4.51 -12.99
CA ASP A 29 4.42 3.26 -12.40
C ASP A 29 4.12 2.15 -13.43
N CYS A 30 4.07 0.91 -12.97
CA CYS A 30 3.53 -0.23 -13.71
C CYS A 30 3.06 -1.29 -12.69
N GLY A 31 1.88 -1.08 -12.15
CA GLY A 31 1.34 -1.82 -11.04
C GLY A 31 0.47 -3.02 -11.45
N LEU A 32 0.35 -3.96 -10.54
CA LEU A 32 -0.50 -5.14 -10.68
C LEU A 32 -1.95 -4.78 -10.33
N TYR A 33 -2.91 -5.26 -11.11
CA TYR A 33 -4.32 -5.27 -10.71
C TYR A 33 -4.53 -6.35 -9.64
N GLN A 34 -5.20 -5.98 -8.55
CA GLN A 34 -5.49 -6.86 -7.43
C GLN A 34 -7.00 -6.84 -7.14
N GLY A 35 -7.62 -8.03 -7.05
CA GLY A 35 -9.05 -8.14 -6.76
C GLY A 35 -9.99 -7.71 -7.90
N GLU A 36 -9.47 -7.47 -9.09
CA GLU A 36 -10.22 -7.04 -10.28
C GLU A 36 -10.45 -8.23 -11.21
N PRO A 37 -11.62 -8.86 -11.17
CA PRO A 37 -11.86 -10.12 -11.89
C PRO A 37 -11.81 -10.02 -13.43
N HIS A 38 -11.91 -8.82 -13.96
CA HIS A 38 -11.88 -8.57 -15.41
C HIS A 38 -10.56 -7.97 -15.91
N ALA A 39 -9.61 -7.72 -15.03
CA ALA A 39 -8.33 -7.15 -15.40
C ALA A 39 -7.32 -8.27 -15.74
N ASP A 40 -6.72 -8.16 -16.92
CA ASP A 40 -5.66 -9.06 -17.37
C ASP A 40 -4.30 -8.40 -17.13
N ASN A 41 -3.57 -8.88 -16.14
CA ASN A 41 -2.26 -8.36 -15.78
C ASN A 41 -1.18 -8.57 -16.86
N ARG A 42 -1.39 -9.45 -17.84
CA ARG A 42 -0.49 -9.66 -18.99
C ARG A 42 -0.64 -8.57 -20.04
N LYS A 43 -1.78 -7.88 -20.09
CA LYS A 43 -2.05 -6.81 -21.07
C LYS A 43 -1.55 -5.46 -20.57
N LEU A 44 -0.53 -4.92 -21.20
CA LEU A 44 0.07 -3.63 -20.84
C LEU A 44 -0.55 -2.45 -21.62
N GLY A 45 -1.07 -2.70 -22.82
CA GLY A 45 -1.65 -1.68 -23.70
C GLY A 45 -0.62 -0.93 -24.57
N PHE A 46 0.68 -1.21 -24.38
CA PHE A 46 1.80 -0.68 -25.13
C PHE A 46 2.90 -1.76 -25.29
N ASP A 47 3.83 -1.56 -26.21
CA ASP A 47 5.00 -2.44 -26.36
C ASP A 47 6.09 -2.05 -25.35
N PRO A 48 6.46 -2.93 -24.38
CA PRO A 48 7.51 -2.64 -23.40
C PRO A 48 8.89 -2.34 -24.02
N ARG A 49 9.18 -2.87 -25.21
CA ARG A 49 10.45 -2.64 -25.92
C ARG A 49 10.62 -1.20 -26.37
N GLU A 50 9.53 -0.46 -26.48
CA GLU A 50 9.51 0.95 -26.87
C GLU A 50 9.53 1.91 -25.67
N VAL A 51 9.56 1.40 -24.42
CA VAL A 51 9.69 2.20 -23.21
C VAL A 51 11.17 2.48 -22.94
N ASP A 52 11.54 3.74 -22.80
CA ASP A 52 12.93 4.16 -22.57
C ASP A 52 13.32 4.19 -21.10
N ALA A 53 12.37 4.57 -20.22
CA ALA A 53 12.60 4.65 -18.79
C ALA A 53 11.30 4.49 -17.99
N VAL A 54 11.43 4.08 -16.72
CA VAL A 54 10.34 4.00 -15.75
C VAL A 54 10.67 4.87 -14.54
N VAL A 55 9.68 5.57 -14.00
CA VAL A 55 9.76 6.25 -12.70
C VAL A 55 8.69 5.65 -11.80
N LEU A 56 9.08 5.18 -10.62
CA LEU A 56 8.15 4.65 -9.61
C LEU A 56 7.85 5.70 -8.56
N SER A 57 6.57 5.83 -8.24
CA SER A 57 6.09 6.67 -7.15
C SER A 57 6.39 6.05 -5.79
N HIS A 58 6.08 4.78 -5.58
CA HIS A 58 6.29 4.08 -4.32
C HIS A 58 6.30 2.54 -4.48
N ALA A 59 6.43 1.81 -3.36
CA ALA A 59 6.75 0.39 -3.38
C ALA A 59 5.55 -0.56 -3.40
N HIS A 60 4.30 -0.11 -3.27
CA HIS A 60 3.14 -1.01 -3.30
C HIS A 60 3.03 -1.79 -4.61
N LEU A 61 2.44 -2.98 -4.53
CA LEU A 61 2.37 -3.94 -5.63
C LEU A 61 1.51 -3.43 -6.80
N ASP A 62 0.49 -2.65 -6.52
CA ASP A 62 -0.37 -2.00 -7.51
C ASP A 62 0.28 -0.79 -8.22
N HIS A 63 1.53 -0.46 -7.86
CA HIS A 63 2.40 0.52 -8.54
C HIS A 63 3.66 -0.12 -9.14
N THR A 64 4.13 -1.24 -8.58
CA THR A 64 5.40 -1.88 -8.99
C THR A 64 5.22 -3.26 -9.62
N GLY A 65 4.06 -3.90 -9.40
CA GLY A 65 3.88 -5.33 -9.57
C GLY A 65 4.02 -5.86 -10.99
N ARG A 66 3.95 -5.04 -12.03
CA ARG A 66 4.21 -5.43 -13.42
C ARG A 66 5.55 -4.91 -13.96
N ILE A 67 6.42 -4.34 -13.11
CA ILE A 67 7.76 -3.91 -13.55
C ILE A 67 8.61 -5.10 -14.03
N PRO A 68 8.68 -6.24 -13.30
CA PRO A 68 9.44 -7.38 -13.82
C PRO A 68 8.84 -7.96 -15.11
N LEU A 69 7.51 -7.86 -15.31
CA LEU A 69 6.88 -8.24 -16.58
C LEU A 69 7.37 -7.39 -17.76
N LEU A 70 7.69 -6.11 -17.56
CA LEU A 70 8.29 -5.31 -18.63
C LEU A 70 9.59 -5.93 -19.13
N TYR A 71 10.46 -6.38 -18.19
CA TYR A 71 11.72 -7.06 -18.54
C TYR A 71 11.48 -8.41 -19.22
N HIS A 72 10.49 -9.16 -18.77
CA HIS A 72 10.06 -10.40 -19.42
C HIS A 72 9.66 -10.17 -20.88
N GLU A 73 9.00 -9.06 -21.17
CA GLU A 73 8.52 -8.65 -22.49
C GLU A 73 9.54 -7.81 -23.28
N GLY A 74 10.82 -7.76 -22.84
CA GLY A 74 11.93 -7.19 -23.57
C GLY A 74 12.28 -5.73 -23.27
N TYR A 75 11.76 -5.13 -22.20
CA TYR A 75 12.23 -3.84 -21.71
C TYR A 75 13.69 -3.91 -21.28
N THR A 76 14.49 -2.93 -21.68
CA THR A 76 15.93 -2.89 -21.37
C THR A 76 16.35 -1.61 -20.63
N GLY A 77 15.42 -0.70 -20.38
CA GLY A 77 15.69 0.60 -19.79
C GLY A 77 15.91 0.55 -18.27
N ARG A 78 16.01 1.72 -17.66
CA ARG A 78 16.25 1.89 -16.22
C ARG A 78 14.98 2.23 -15.48
N VAL A 79 14.89 1.80 -14.22
CA VAL A 79 13.84 2.17 -13.29
C VAL A 79 14.39 3.16 -12.26
N TYR A 80 13.73 4.31 -12.11
CA TYR A 80 14.11 5.37 -11.19
C TYR A 80 13.08 5.49 -10.07
N ALA A 81 13.53 5.56 -8.82
CA ALA A 81 12.72 5.84 -7.65
C ALA A 81 13.60 6.31 -6.49
N THR A 82 13.01 6.64 -5.35
CA THR A 82 13.78 6.88 -4.13
C THR A 82 14.49 5.60 -3.67
N ALA A 83 15.59 5.72 -2.96
CA ALA A 83 16.31 4.56 -2.44
C ALA A 83 15.44 3.68 -1.50
N PRO A 84 14.64 4.24 -0.57
CA PRO A 84 13.70 3.44 0.23
C PRO A 84 12.67 2.70 -0.63
N THR A 85 12.07 3.33 -1.64
CA THR A 85 11.12 2.67 -2.57
C THR A 85 11.75 1.46 -3.23
N LEU A 86 12.98 1.57 -3.77
CA LEU A 86 13.67 0.45 -4.42
C LEU A 86 13.99 -0.69 -3.45
N LYS A 87 14.42 -0.35 -2.21
CA LYS A 87 14.68 -1.36 -1.17
C LYS A 87 13.41 -2.12 -0.76
N LEU A 88 12.28 -1.41 -0.63
CA LEU A 88 11.00 -1.99 -0.21
C LEU A 88 10.31 -2.76 -1.34
N ALA A 89 10.40 -2.31 -2.59
CA ALA A 89 9.79 -2.99 -3.74
C ALA A 89 10.34 -4.39 -3.97
N ARG A 90 11.64 -4.61 -3.73
CA ARG A 90 12.28 -5.90 -3.95
C ARG A 90 11.63 -7.05 -3.18
N PRO A 91 11.53 -7.06 -1.84
CA PRO A 91 10.91 -8.16 -1.10
C PRO A 91 9.42 -8.33 -1.42
N ILE A 92 8.72 -7.26 -1.78
CA ILE A 92 7.31 -7.31 -2.19
C ILE A 92 7.17 -8.08 -3.51
N LEU A 93 8.01 -7.80 -4.49
CA LEU A 93 8.01 -8.50 -5.77
C LEU A 93 8.49 -9.95 -5.63
N GLU A 94 9.48 -10.24 -4.76
CA GLU A 94 9.91 -11.60 -4.44
C GLU A 94 8.78 -12.41 -3.81
N ASP A 95 8.02 -11.83 -2.87
CA ASP A 95 6.87 -12.48 -2.24
C ASP A 95 5.72 -12.71 -3.25
N ALA A 96 5.43 -11.71 -4.10
CA ALA A 96 4.43 -11.84 -5.16
C ALA A 96 4.77 -12.99 -6.14
N LEU A 97 6.03 -13.11 -6.56
CA LEU A 97 6.49 -14.23 -7.41
C LEU A 97 6.32 -15.59 -6.72
N LYS A 98 6.68 -15.65 -5.43
CA LYS A 98 6.49 -16.86 -4.63
C LYS A 98 5.01 -17.26 -4.57
N LEU A 99 4.11 -16.31 -4.29
CA LEU A 99 2.67 -16.56 -4.24
C LEU A 99 2.12 -17.04 -5.58
N MET A 100 2.50 -16.42 -6.71
CA MET A 100 2.10 -16.86 -8.05
C MET A 100 2.55 -18.30 -8.33
N LYS A 101 3.79 -18.68 -7.94
CA LYS A 101 4.29 -20.07 -8.07
C LYS A 101 3.53 -21.05 -7.19
N GLU A 102 3.20 -20.66 -5.97
CA GLU A 102 2.41 -21.51 -5.04
C GLU A 102 0.99 -21.72 -5.56
N ASP A 103 0.36 -20.69 -6.12
CA ASP A 103 -0.98 -20.76 -6.70
C ASP A 103 -1.00 -21.65 -7.96
N ALA A 104 -0.03 -21.51 -8.86
CA ALA A 104 0.13 -22.38 -10.01
C ALA A 104 0.31 -23.85 -9.58
N LYS A 105 1.14 -24.11 -8.58
CA LYS A 105 1.34 -25.46 -8.02
C LYS A 105 0.08 -26.02 -7.39
N ARG A 106 -0.68 -25.19 -6.68
CA ARG A 106 -1.96 -25.59 -6.06
C ARG A 106 -3.01 -25.92 -7.11
N ALA A 107 -3.14 -25.11 -8.17
CA ALA A 107 -4.03 -25.36 -9.29
C ALA A 107 -3.73 -26.71 -9.96
N ARG A 108 -2.44 -26.97 -10.30
CA ARG A 108 -2.01 -28.25 -10.88
C ARG A 108 -2.34 -29.44 -9.99
N ARG A 109 -2.15 -29.35 -8.67
CA ARG A 109 -2.49 -30.42 -7.73
C ARG A 109 -3.99 -30.74 -7.67
N LYS A 110 -4.84 -29.73 -7.95
CA LYS A 110 -6.29 -29.85 -7.99
C LYS A 110 -6.83 -30.23 -9.38
N GLY A 111 -5.96 -30.44 -10.37
CA GLY A 111 -6.37 -30.70 -11.76
C GLY A 111 -7.02 -29.49 -12.45
N LEU A 112 -6.81 -28.27 -11.92
CA LEU A 112 -7.33 -27.02 -12.48
C LEU A 112 -6.30 -26.40 -13.45
N PRO A 113 -6.74 -25.58 -14.43
CA PRO A 113 -5.84 -24.79 -15.25
C PRO A 113 -4.90 -23.95 -14.34
N ALA A 114 -3.59 -24.08 -14.55
CA ALA A 114 -2.59 -23.34 -13.78
C ALA A 114 -2.11 -22.16 -14.62
N GLU A 115 -2.25 -20.95 -14.06
CA GLU A 115 -1.61 -19.78 -14.66
C GLU A 115 -0.13 -19.76 -14.28
N GLU A 116 0.74 -19.63 -15.29
CA GLU A 116 2.16 -19.45 -15.05
C GLU A 116 2.42 -18.05 -14.43
N PRO A 117 3.45 -17.93 -13.58
CA PRO A 117 3.83 -16.63 -13.05
C PRO A 117 4.03 -15.58 -14.17
N LEU A 118 3.69 -14.34 -13.89
CA LEU A 118 3.81 -13.25 -14.85
C LEU A 118 5.25 -12.93 -15.23
N TRP A 119 6.20 -13.25 -14.38
CA TRP A 119 7.65 -13.06 -14.57
C TRP A 119 8.46 -14.11 -13.80
N SER A 120 9.75 -14.15 -14.07
CA SER A 120 10.71 -15.06 -13.45
C SER A 120 11.63 -14.34 -12.45
N GLU A 121 12.48 -15.12 -11.72
CA GLU A 121 13.56 -14.56 -10.91
C GLU A 121 14.60 -13.80 -11.76
N ALA A 122 14.79 -14.16 -13.03
CA ALA A 122 15.70 -13.45 -13.92
C ALA A 122 15.18 -12.03 -14.22
N ASP A 123 13.87 -11.89 -14.45
CA ASP A 123 13.22 -10.61 -14.71
C ASP A 123 13.27 -9.71 -13.46
N LEU A 124 13.09 -10.30 -12.29
CA LEU A 124 13.25 -9.58 -11.03
C LEU A 124 14.70 -9.13 -10.77
N ARG A 125 15.69 -9.97 -11.10
CA ARG A 125 17.10 -9.55 -11.04
C ARG A 125 17.40 -8.41 -12.00
N ALA A 126 16.86 -8.43 -13.21
CA ALA A 126 17.00 -7.33 -14.17
C ALA A 126 16.43 -6.01 -13.61
N PHE A 127 15.27 -6.04 -12.95
CA PHE A 127 14.74 -4.88 -12.24
C PHE A 127 15.73 -4.34 -11.21
N VAL A 128 16.26 -5.21 -10.33
CA VAL A 128 17.19 -4.79 -9.26
C VAL A 128 18.46 -4.17 -9.83
N GLU A 129 19.09 -4.79 -10.82
CA GLU A 129 20.34 -4.35 -11.45
C GLU A 129 20.19 -3.03 -12.22
N ARG A 130 19.03 -2.82 -12.85
CA ARG A 130 18.75 -1.64 -13.67
C ARG A 130 18.07 -0.51 -12.88
N SER A 131 17.76 -0.72 -11.61
CA SER A 131 17.23 0.31 -10.73
C SER A 131 18.27 1.37 -10.39
N LYS A 132 17.85 2.63 -10.36
CA LYS A 132 18.69 3.80 -10.07
C LYS A 132 18.03 4.69 -9.04
N PRO A 133 18.65 4.87 -7.87
CA PRO A 133 18.08 5.74 -6.85
C PRO A 133 18.11 7.21 -7.28
N MET A 134 17.06 7.93 -6.93
CA MET A 134 16.92 9.37 -7.06
C MET A 134 16.54 9.96 -5.70
N PRO A 135 17.32 10.91 -5.13
CA PRO A 135 16.94 11.58 -3.90
C PRO A 135 15.78 12.54 -4.15
N TYR A 136 15.00 12.81 -3.11
CA TYR A 136 14.01 13.88 -3.13
C TYR A 136 14.64 15.23 -3.49
N TYR A 137 13.85 16.10 -4.10
CA TYR A 137 14.18 17.48 -4.45
C TYR A 137 15.34 17.66 -5.43
N SER A 138 15.96 16.56 -5.87
CA SER A 138 17.01 16.59 -6.89
C SER A 138 16.41 16.32 -8.27
N SER A 139 16.56 17.26 -9.18
CA SER A 139 16.12 17.11 -10.58
C SER A 139 17.11 16.28 -11.38
N ARG A 140 16.62 15.28 -12.08
CA ARG A 140 17.40 14.44 -13.01
C ARG A 140 16.90 14.58 -14.44
N LYS A 141 17.82 14.70 -15.40
CA LYS A 141 17.48 14.60 -16.81
C LYS A 141 17.32 13.13 -17.19
N ILE A 142 16.15 12.77 -17.73
CA ILE A 142 15.81 11.43 -18.24
C ILE A 142 15.25 11.64 -19.65
N GLY A 143 16.07 11.36 -20.68
CA GLY A 143 15.75 11.73 -22.05
C GLY A 143 15.50 13.25 -22.20
N PRO A 144 14.38 13.68 -22.80
CA PRO A 144 14.00 15.08 -22.92
C PRO A 144 13.37 15.64 -21.63
N PHE A 145 13.10 14.82 -20.63
CA PHE A 145 12.41 15.20 -19.40
C PHE A 145 13.38 15.60 -18.30
N ARG A 146 13.00 16.60 -17.51
CA ARG A 146 13.54 16.87 -16.18
C ARG A 146 12.56 16.33 -15.15
N VAL A 147 12.99 15.32 -14.39
CA VAL A 147 12.15 14.63 -13.40
C VAL A 147 12.62 15.00 -12.00
N THR A 148 11.69 15.31 -11.11
CA THR A 148 11.94 15.58 -9.69
C THR A 148 10.97 14.78 -8.84
N LEU A 149 11.49 14.08 -7.84
CA LEU A 149 10.70 13.37 -6.84
C LEU A 149 10.48 14.27 -5.62
N LYS A 150 9.25 14.32 -5.14
CA LYS A 150 8.83 15.07 -3.95
C LYS A 150 8.15 14.14 -2.98
N ASN A 151 8.21 14.41 -1.68
CA ASN A 151 7.61 13.54 -0.68
C ASN A 151 6.08 13.48 -0.83
N ALA A 152 5.54 12.28 -0.99
CA ALA A 152 4.10 12.02 -1.05
C ALA A 152 3.48 11.65 0.30
N GLY A 153 4.28 11.39 1.35
CA GLY A 153 3.81 11.11 2.71
C GLY A 153 3.07 9.78 2.90
N HIS A 154 3.00 8.94 1.87
CA HIS A 154 2.21 7.69 1.87
C HIS A 154 2.97 6.52 2.49
N LEU A 155 4.20 6.29 2.04
CA LEU A 155 5.13 5.26 2.54
C LEU A 155 6.52 5.86 2.77
N PRO A 156 7.41 5.18 3.52
CA PRO A 156 8.82 5.56 3.52
C PRO A 156 9.38 5.54 2.10
N GLY A 157 9.81 6.69 1.61
CA GLY A 157 10.31 6.84 0.24
C GLY A 157 9.26 7.12 -0.84
N SER A 158 7.97 7.15 -0.53
CA SER A 158 6.93 7.47 -1.51
C SER A 158 7.08 8.87 -2.08
N ALA A 159 6.85 9.02 -3.39
CA ALA A 159 7.01 10.27 -4.08
C ALA A 159 5.83 10.60 -5.00
N PHE A 160 5.44 11.86 -5.05
CA PHE A 160 4.83 12.37 -6.25
C PHE A 160 5.92 12.85 -7.23
N VAL A 161 5.61 12.83 -8.51
CA VAL A 161 6.59 13.03 -9.58
C VAL A 161 6.27 14.29 -10.37
N GLU A 162 7.19 15.25 -10.38
CA GLU A 162 7.15 16.41 -11.26
C GLU A 162 7.96 16.12 -12.53
N VAL A 163 7.34 16.22 -13.71
CA VAL A 163 8.00 16.02 -15.00
C VAL A 163 7.89 17.27 -15.85
N GLN A 164 9.02 17.82 -16.24
CA GLN A 164 9.12 19.05 -17.04
C GLN A 164 9.76 18.79 -18.40
N ALA A 165 9.20 19.40 -19.46
CA ALA A 165 9.83 19.47 -20.78
C ALA A 165 9.27 20.70 -21.53
N GLU A 166 10.14 21.47 -22.18
CA GLU A 166 9.78 22.62 -23.03
C GLU A 166 8.83 23.63 -22.36
N GLY A 167 9.10 23.95 -21.09
CA GLY A 167 8.30 24.90 -20.33
C GLY A 167 6.95 24.38 -19.85
N ARG A 168 6.62 23.11 -20.11
CA ARG A 168 5.42 22.44 -19.61
C ARG A 168 5.72 21.52 -18.43
N THR A 169 4.79 21.42 -17.52
CA THR A 169 4.90 20.62 -16.30
C THR A 169 3.72 19.63 -16.18
N LEU A 170 4.03 18.35 -15.96
CA LEU A 170 3.11 17.33 -15.48
C LEU A 170 3.44 17.04 -14.01
N VAL A 171 2.43 16.96 -13.16
CA VAL A 171 2.51 16.38 -11.82
C VAL A 171 1.75 15.07 -11.81
N PHE A 172 2.39 13.99 -11.33
CA PHE A 172 1.78 12.69 -11.04
C PHE A 172 1.84 12.43 -9.54
N SER A 173 0.69 12.31 -8.89
CA SER A 173 0.62 12.17 -7.43
C SER A 173 1.22 10.87 -6.90
N GLY A 174 1.23 9.79 -7.70
CA GLY A 174 1.26 8.46 -7.09
C GLY A 174 0.12 8.36 -6.08
N ASP A 175 0.38 7.75 -4.93
CA ASP A 175 -0.52 7.77 -3.78
C ASP A 175 -0.07 8.80 -2.76
N LEU A 176 -1.00 9.60 -2.30
CA LEU A 176 -0.78 10.66 -1.32
C LEU A 176 -1.08 10.17 0.08
N GLY A 177 -0.21 10.49 1.02
CA GLY A 177 -0.37 10.13 2.42
C GLY A 177 -1.41 10.96 3.14
N ASN A 178 -2.02 10.34 4.15
CA ASN A 178 -2.81 11.03 5.16
C ASN A 178 -1.88 11.89 6.02
N ARG A 179 -2.25 13.13 6.28
CA ARG A 179 -1.48 14.07 7.09
C ARG A 179 -1.55 13.73 8.58
N ARG A 180 -0.60 14.30 9.32
CA ARG A 180 -0.49 14.19 10.79
C ARG A 180 -0.22 12.76 11.27
N LYS A 181 0.34 11.92 10.41
CA LYS A 181 0.92 10.66 10.84
C LYS A 181 2.22 10.94 11.61
N GLU A 182 2.37 10.31 12.76
CA GLU A 182 3.58 10.51 13.57
C GLU A 182 4.79 9.76 13.01
N THR A 183 4.56 8.76 12.17
CA THR A 183 5.63 7.93 11.60
C THR A 183 6.29 8.49 10.35
N LEU A 184 5.56 9.28 9.56
CA LEU A 184 6.03 9.82 8.28
C LEU A 184 5.92 11.35 8.24
N PRO A 185 6.78 12.03 7.46
CA PRO A 185 6.58 13.44 7.16
C PRO A 185 5.28 13.66 6.36
N ASP A 186 4.61 14.77 6.60
CA ASP A 186 3.45 15.17 5.79
C ASP A 186 3.85 15.31 4.31
N PRO A 187 2.92 15.05 3.36
CA PRO A 187 3.18 15.23 1.93
C PRO A 187 3.52 16.69 1.59
N ASP A 188 4.46 16.86 0.68
CA ASP A 188 4.74 18.16 0.08
C ASP A 188 3.58 18.61 -0.83
N TYR A 189 3.51 19.93 -1.11
CA TYR A 189 2.61 20.45 -2.11
C TYR A 189 3.26 20.53 -3.49
N PRO A 190 2.52 20.25 -4.58
CA PRO A 190 3.03 20.38 -5.93
C PRO A 190 3.22 21.85 -6.31
N ARG A 191 4.08 22.11 -7.27
CA ARG A 191 4.05 23.36 -8.04
C ARG A 191 2.84 23.32 -8.97
N VAL A 192 2.26 24.48 -9.27
CA VAL A 192 1.17 24.57 -10.26
C VAL A 192 1.64 23.96 -11.59
N ALA A 193 0.87 23.00 -12.09
CA ALA A 193 1.19 22.25 -13.30
C ALA A 193 0.25 22.58 -14.46
N ASP A 194 0.73 22.33 -15.69
CA ASP A 194 -0.13 22.35 -16.89
C ASP A 194 -1.14 21.20 -16.89
N LEU A 195 -0.80 20.08 -16.28
CA LEU A 195 -1.67 18.94 -16.04
C LEU A 195 -1.27 18.23 -14.75
N THR A 196 -2.24 17.90 -13.89
CA THR A 196 -2.04 17.09 -12.69
C THR A 196 -2.80 15.77 -12.84
N LEU A 197 -2.08 14.66 -12.75
CA LEU A 197 -2.63 13.30 -12.68
C LEU A 197 -2.66 12.89 -11.21
N SER A 198 -3.86 12.77 -10.62
CA SER A 198 -4.03 12.58 -9.18
C SER A 198 -4.80 11.33 -8.84
N GLU A 199 -4.38 10.67 -7.74
CA GLU A 199 -5.19 9.67 -7.06
C GLU A 199 -6.53 10.27 -6.58
N SER A 200 -7.46 9.38 -6.25
CA SER A 200 -8.80 9.76 -5.78
C SER A 200 -9.45 8.67 -4.91
N THR A 201 -8.63 7.88 -4.23
CA THR A 201 -9.04 6.71 -3.45
C THR A 201 -10.16 7.02 -2.46
N TYR A 202 -9.99 8.09 -1.68
CA TYR A 202 -11.01 8.57 -0.73
C TYR A 202 -11.64 9.91 -1.16
N GLY A 203 -11.81 10.13 -2.46
CA GLY A 203 -12.40 11.37 -3.00
C GLY A 203 -13.85 11.63 -2.60
N ASP A 204 -14.55 10.68 -2.02
CA ASP A 204 -15.95 10.76 -1.57
C ASP A 204 -16.11 11.12 -0.09
N ARG A 205 -15.12 10.84 0.78
CA ARG A 205 -15.24 10.98 2.25
C ARG A 205 -13.96 11.46 2.91
N PRO A 206 -14.05 12.22 4.02
CA PRO A 206 -12.92 12.49 4.89
C PRO A 206 -12.60 11.25 5.70
N HIS A 207 -11.40 11.20 6.27
CA HIS A 207 -11.09 10.26 7.32
C HIS A 207 -11.66 10.73 8.67
N ARG A 208 -11.90 9.76 9.56
CA ARG A 208 -12.14 10.04 10.98
C ARG A 208 -10.88 10.72 11.57
N PRO A 209 -11.03 11.67 12.51
CA PRO A 209 -9.87 12.27 13.18
C PRO A 209 -8.94 11.20 13.77
N PHE A 210 -7.65 11.29 13.42
CA PHE A 210 -6.70 10.22 13.73
C PHE A 210 -6.52 10.01 15.25
N GLN A 211 -6.54 11.09 16.02
CA GLN A 211 -6.44 11.00 17.50
C GLN A 211 -7.60 10.22 18.13
N GLU A 212 -8.83 10.37 17.61
CA GLU A 212 -9.98 9.58 18.09
C GLU A 212 -9.78 8.08 17.80
N THR A 213 -9.22 7.77 16.64
CA THR A 213 -8.87 6.39 16.27
C THR A 213 -7.81 5.80 17.21
N LEU A 214 -6.81 6.59 17.60
CA LEU A 214 -5.77 6.16 18.54
C LEU A 214 -6.31 5.94 19.96
N VAL A 215 -7.24 6.79 20.41
CA VAL A 215 -7.92 6.61 21.71
C VAL A 215 -8.69 5.30 21.71
N GLU A 216 -9.55 5.09 20.70
CA GLU A 216 -10.32 3.85 20.55
C GLU A 216 -9.43 2.61 20.44
N PHE A 217 -8.34 2.70 19.66
CA PHE A 217 -7.40 1.58 19.52
C PHE A 217 -6.77 1.19 20.86
N ALA A 218 -6.29 2.16 21.64
CA ALA A 218 -5.75 1.90 22.96
C ALA A 218 -6.78 1.29 23.91
N GLU A 219 -8.03 1.79 23.91
CA GLU A 219 -9.11 1.24 24.71
C GLU A 219 -9.47 -0.20 24.33
N VAL A 220 -9.55 -0.50 23.04
CA VAL A 220 -9.83 -1.86 22.54
C VAL A 220 -8.75 -2.82 22.97
N LEU A 221 -7.46 -2.42 22.79
CA LEU A 221 -6.32 -3.21 23.24
C LEU A 221 -6.37 -3.43 24.75
N GLY A 222 -6.44 -2.35 25.54
CA GLY A 222 -6.45 -2.42 27.01
C GLY A 222 -7.54 -3.35 27.53
N ARG A 223 -8.81 -3.10 27.20
CA ARG A 223 -9.94 -3.91 27.64
C ARG A 223 -9.82 -5.40 27.27
N THR A 224 -9.41 -5.68 26.02
CA THR A 224 -9.29 -7.07 25.55
C THR A 224 -8.19 -7.81 26.27
N LEU A 225 -7.04 -7.16 26.46
CA LEU A 225 -5.87 -7.76 27.10
C LEU A 225 -6.05 -7.93 28.59
N ASP A 226 -6.69 -6.98 29.28
CA ASP A 226 -7.02 -7.06 30.70
C ASP A 226 -8.06 -8.18 31.01
N ASP A 227 -8.99 -8.42 30.07
CA ASP A 227 -9.94 -9.56 30.13
C ASP A 227 -9.26 -10.92 29.85
N GLY A 228 -7.94 -10.95 29.59
CA GLY A 228 -7.18 -12.15 29.25
C GLY A 228 -7.38 -12.63 27.82
N GLY A 229 -8.00 -11.82 26.96
CA GLY A 229 -8.25 -12.12 25.54
C GLY A 229 -7.05 -11.84 24.64
N LYS A 230 -7.18 -12.27 23.38
CA LYS A 230 -6.22 -11.97 22.29
C LYS A 230 -6.78 -10.94 21.34
N VAL A 231 -5.89 -10.08 20.81
CA VAL A 231 -6.24 -9.14 19.75
C VAL A 231 -5.63 -9.63 18.44
N ILE A 232 -6.48 -9.90 17.44
CA ILE A 232 -6.09 -10.37 16.11
C ILE A 232 -6.23 -9.21 15.13
N ILE A 233 -5.13 -8.83 14.47
CA ILE A 233 -5.07 -7.67 13.59
C ILE A 233 -4.67 -8.09 12.17
N PRO A 234 -5.63 -8.16 11.24
CA PRO A 234 -5.34 -8.29 9.82
C PRO A 234 -4.56 -7.07 9.32
N SER A 235 -3.41 -7.28 8.70
CA SER A 235 -2.55 -6.16 8.31
C SER A 235 -1.83 -6.39 6.99
N PHE A 236 -1.61 -5.30 6.24
CA PHE A 236 -0.65 -5.29 5.14
C PHE A 236 0.77 -5.37 5.69
N ALA A 237 1.65 -6.00 4.91
CA ALA A 237 3.03 -6.25 5.32
C ALA A 237 3.89 -4.98 5.33
N LEU A 238 3.57 -4.03 4.43
CA LEU A 238 4.24 -2.75 4.31
C LEU A 238 3.37 -1.65 4.89
N GLU A 239 3.96 -0.80 5.68
CA GLU A 239 3.43 0.40 6.34
C GLU A 239 2.48 0.07 7.49
N ARG A 240 1.36 -0.62 7.25
CA ARG A 240 0.30 -0.79 8.25
C ARG A 240 0.75 -1.59 9.47
N ALA A 241 1.46 -2.70 9.27
CA ALA A 241 1.96 -3.50 10.39
C ALA A 241 2.94 -2.70 11.25
N GLN A 242 3.84 -1.95 10.62
CA GLN A 242 4.81 -1.13 11.33
C GLN A 242 4.15 0.05 12.06
N GLU A 243 3.16 0.71 11.46
CA GLU A 243 2.39 1.77 12.12
C GLU A 243 1.67 1.25 13.37
N ILE A 244 1.04 0.08 13.29
CA ILE A 244 0.41 -0.59 14.43
C ILE A 244 1.44 -0.93 15.52
N LEU A 245 2.60 -1.45 15.16
CA LEU A 245 3.69 -1.74 16.11
C LEU A 245 4.19 -0.47 16.81
N PHE A 246 4.30 0.64 16.08
CA PHE A 246 4.68 1.94 16.63
C PHE A 246 3.72 2.40 17.72
N TYR A 247 2.40 2.32 17.48
CA TYR A 247 1.41 2.73 18.47
C TYR A 247 1.29 1.74 19.63
N ILE A 248 1.42 0.43 19.41
CA ILE A 248 1.47 -0.55 20.52
C ILE A 248 2.64 -0.20 21.46
N ARG A 249 3.85 -0.01 20.90
CA ARG A 249 5.03 0.38 21.68
C ARG A 249 4.82 1.68 22.45
N ARG A 250 4.21 2.67 21.83
CA ARG A 250 3.88 3.95 22.47
C ARG A 250 2.89 3.76 23.62
N PHE A 251 1.82 3.01 23.42
CA PHE A 251 0.82 2.76 24.45
C PHE A 251 1.38 1.95 25.63
N GLU A 252 2.34 1.02 25.37
CA GLU A 252 3.09 0.35 26.43
C GLU A 252 3.94 1.37 27.25
N ALA A 253 4.64 2.28 26.57
CA ALA A 253 5.45 3.30 27.21
C ALA A 253 4.60 4.31 28.02
N GLU A 254 3.42 4.65 27.55
CA GLU A 254 2.42 5.49 28.22
C GLU A 254 1.59 4.74 29.28
N ARG A 255 1.80 3.43 29.46
CA ARG A 255 1.05 2.55 30.37
C ARG A 255 -0.46 2.54 30.10
N ARG A 256 -0.86 2.75 28.86
CA ARG A 256 -2.26 2.69 28.41
C ARG A 256 -2.73 1.28 28.13
N ILE A 257 -1.81 0.36 27.88
CA ILE A 257 -2.06 -1.08 27.70
C ILE A 257 -1.06 -1.90 28.50
N PRO A 258 -1.41 -3.13 28.91
CA PRO A 258 -0.45 -4.04 29.55
C PRO A 258 0.61 -4.50 28.56
N VAL A 259 1.82 -4.80 29.07
CA VAL A 259 2.91 -5.37 28.27
C VAL A 259 2.70 -6.87 28.09
N VAL A 260 2.24 -7.26 26.93
CA VAL A 260 1.94 -8.66 26.55
C VAL A 260 2.81 -9.10 25.36
N PRO A 261 2.90 -10.40 25.05
CA PRO A 261 3.52 -10.86 23.80
C PRO A 261 2.83 -10.28 22.57
N VAL A 262 3.61 -9.70 21.65
CA VAL A 262 3.16 -9.19 20.35
C VAL A 262 3.81 -10.04 19.27
N PHE A 263 3.00 -10.69 18.45
CA PHE A 263 3.48 -11.56 17.37
C PHE A 263 3.20 -10.94 16.01
N VAL A 264 4.25 -10.87 15.18
CA VAL A 264 4.12 -10.57 13.75
C VAL A 264 4.26 -11.87 12.98
N ASP A 265 3.13 -12.41 12.52
CA ASP A 265 3.09 -13.67 11.82
C ASP A 265 3.00 -13.48 10.28
N SER A 266 4.08 -12.93 9.74
CA SER A 266 4.26 -12.67 8.31
C SER A 266 5.74 -12.56 7.96
N PRO A 267 6.31 -13.51 7.19
CA PRO A 267 7.71 -13.42 6.74
C PRO A 267 8.02 -12.15 5.95
N LEU A 268 7.07 -11.69 5.11
CA LEU A 268 7.24 -10.45 4.37
C LEU A 268 7.31 -9.25 5.33
N THR A 269 6.40 -9.16 6.30
CA THR A 269 6.41 -8.08 7.30
C THR A 269 7.72 -8.06 8.09
N THR A 270 8.27 -9.23 8.44
CA THR A 270 9.58 -9.34 9.12
C THR A 270 10.68 -8.68 8.28
N ARG A 271 10.79 -9.05 6.99
CA ARG A 271 11.79 -8.48 6.07
C ARG A 271 11.60 -6.97 5.85
N ILE A 272 10.36 -6.51 5.73
CA ILE A 272 10.06 -5.07 5.62
C ILE A 272 10.49 -4.32 6.90
N SER A 273 10.23 -4.89 8.08
CA SER A 273 10.64 -4.28 9.35
C SER A 273 12.17 -4.22 9.52
N GLU A 274 12.92 -5.19 8.95
CA GLU A 274 14.39 -5.13 8.88
C GLU A 274 14.85 -3.95 8.00
N ILE A 275 14.23 -3.77 6.82
CA ILE A 275 14.54 -2.64 5.93
C ILE A 275 14.23 -1.29 6.59
N TYR A 276 13.16 -1.19 7.41
CA TYR A 276 12.82 0.04 8.14
C TYR A 276 13.96 0.53 9.03
N ARG A 277 14.73 -0.39 9.65
CA ARG A 277 15.92 -0.05 10.43
C ARG A 277 17.08 0.50 9.59
N GLU A 278 17.09 0.21 8.26
CA GLU A 278 18.11 0.71 7.34
C GLU A 278 17.76 2.06 6.69
N ILE A 279 16.47 2.43 6.65
CA ILE A 279 15.98 3.63 5.94
C ILE A 279 15.50 4.71 6.92
N GLN A 280 16.19 4.88 8.05
CA GLN A 280 15.77 5.75 9.16
C GLN A 280 15.47 7.20 8.73
N ASP A 281 16.22 7.73 7.75
CA ASP A 281 16.06 9.09 7.24
C ASP A 281 14.74 9.31 6.48
N ALA A 282 14.02 8.24 6.12
CA ALA A 282 12.74 8.33 5.43
C ALA A 282 11.54 8.58 6.37
N PHE A 283 11.77 8.57 7.68
CA PHE A 283 10.72 8.74 8.70
C PHE A 283 10.63 10.17 9.22
N SER A 284 9.59 10.43 10.01
CA SER A 284 9.42 11.68 10.73
C SER A 284 10.57 11.96 11.71
N LEU A 285 10.73 13.23 12.10
CA LEU A 285 11.75 13.63 13.07
C LEU A 285 11.56 12.94 14.43
N GLU A 286 10.32 12.61 14.80
CA GLU A 286 10.00 11.87 16.02
C GLU A 286 10.58 10.45 15.96
N VAL A 287 10.30 9.70 14.89
CA VAL A 287 10.83 8.36 14.68
C VAL A 287 12.35 8.35 14.61
N GLN A 288 12.95 9.30 13.88
CA GLN A 288 14.40 9.47 13.83
C GLN A 288 15.01 9.76 15.22
N SER A 289 14.32 10.56 16.04
CA SER A 289 14.76 10.84 17.41
C SER A 289 14.80 9.58 18.28
N LEU A 290 13.81 8.69 18.13
CA LEU A 290 13.83 7.39 18.84
C LEU A 290 15.02 6.54 18.41
N TYR A 291 15.30 6.42 17.12
CA TYR A 291 16.49 5.70 16.61
C TYR A 291 17.80 6.29 17.15
N ARG A 292 17.95 7.62 17.13
CA ARG A 292 19.16 8.29 17.70
C ARG A 292 19.36 8.01 19.19
N ARG A 293 18.28 7.71 19.92
CA ARG A 293 18.32 7.31 21.34
C ARG A 293 18.55 5.81 21.52
N GLY A 294 18.83 5.05 20.45
CA GLY A 294 19.03 3.60 20.49
C GLY A 294 17.75 2.79 20.69
N LEU A 295 16.58 3.40 20.46
CA LEU A 295 15.28 2.74 20.60
C LEU A 295 14.74 2.40 19.21
N ASP A 296 14.28 1.16 19.00
CA ASP A 296 13.55 0.81 17.79
C ASP A 296 12.09 1.29 17.92
N PRO A 297 11.64 2.24 17.09
CA PRO A 297 10.30 2.80 17.17
C PRO A 297 9.18 1.78 16.91
N PHE A 298 9.49 0.71 16.17
CA PHE A 298 8.56 -0.32 15.73
C PHE A 298 8.68 -1.62 16.53
N ALA A 299 9.33 -1.59 17.70
CA ALA A 299 9.53 -2.76 18.55
C ALA A 299 8.84 -2.59 19.91
N PRO A 300 7.58 -3.06 20.09
CA PRO A 300 6.99 -3.31 21.41
C PRO A 300 7.90 -4.19 22.29
N GLN A 301 7.79 -4.07 23.62
CA GLN A 301 8.74 -4.69 24.57
C GLN A 301 8.85 -6.22 24.42
N LYS A 302 7.74 -6.92 24.09
CA LYS A 302 7.71 -8.38 23.92
C LYS A 302 7.42 -8.80 22.48
N LEU A 303 7.94 -8.02 21.49
CA LEU A 303 7.78 -8.33 20.07
C LEU A 303 8.49 -9.62 19.68
N ARG A 304 7.81 -10.46 18.91
CA ARG A 304 8.33 -11.70 18.31
C ARG A 304 7.87 -11.81 16.85
N TYR A 305 8.81 -12.16 15.98
CA TYR A 305 8.52 -12.48 14.57
C TYR A 305 8.47 -14.00 14.40
N THR A 306 7.40 -14.50 13.77
CA THR A 306 7.30 -15.92 13.42
C THR A 306 7.73 -16.12 11.96
N GLN A 307 8.66 -17.02 11.74
CA GLN A 307 9.22 -17.30 10.42
C GLN A 307 8.65 -18.58 9.82
N SER A 308 8.59 -19.64 10.61
CA SER A 308 8.15 -20.96 10.15
C SER A 308 6.64 -21.17 10.29
N VAL A 309 6.12 -22.17 9.55
CA VAL A 309 4.73 -22.63 9.67
C VAL A 309 4.44 -23.23 11.04
N ASP A 310 5.43 -23.92 11.63
CA ASP A 310 5.26 -24.56 12.94
C ASP A 310 5.23 -23.55 14.08
N GLU A 311 6.01 -22.45 13.98
CA GLU A 311 5.88 -21.33 14.90
C GLU A 311 4.50 -20.67 14.80
N SER A 312 4.00 -20.46 13.58
CA SER A 312 2.66 -19.92 13.33
C SER A 312 1.56 -20.79 13.95
N LYS A 313 1.65 -22.10 13.79
CA LYS A 313 0.68 -23.05 14.39
C LYS A 313 0.67 -23.00 15.92
N ARG A 314 1.82 -22.86 16.55
CA ARG A 314 1.92 -22.75 18.02
C ARG A 314 1.20 -21.52 18.57
N LEU A 315 1.00 -20.45 17.78
CA LEU A 315 0.20 -19.30 18.21
C LEU A 315 -1.28 -19.63 18.41
N ASN A 316 -1.78 -20.70 17.79
CA ASN A 316 -3.17 -21.14 17.97
C ASN A 316 -3.40 -21.77 19.37
N GLU A 317 -2.34 -22.31 19.95
CA GLU A 317 -2.34 -22.96 21.27
C GLU A 317 -1.87 -22.03 22.39
N LEU A 318 -1.53 -20.79 22.05
CA LEU A 318 -1.03 -19.80 23.01
C LEU A 318 -2.07 -19.53 24.10
N GLU A 319 -1.68 -19.65 25.36
CA GLU A 319 -2.51 -19.27 26.51
C GLU A 319 -2.29 -17.81 26.90
N GLY A 320 -3.32 -17.18 27.52
CA GLY A 320 -3.27 -15.82 28.02
C GLY A 320 -3.38 -14.73 26.92
N PRO A 321 -3.24 -13.47 27.35
CA PRO A 321 -3.40 -12.30 26.47
C PRO A 321 -2.21 -12.16 25.53
N ALA A 322 -2.50 -11.81 24.27
CA ALA A 322 -1.48 -11.53 23.26
C ALA A 322 -2.06 -10.67 22.12
N ILE A 323 -1.18 -10.06 21.34
CA ILE A 323 -1.52 -9.37 20.09
C ILE A 323 -0.91 -10.17 18.93
N ILE A 324 -1.71 -10.50 17.92
CA ILE A 324 -1.28 -11.23 16.71
C ILE A 324 -1.56 -10.37 15.48
N ILE A 325 -0.50 -9.95 14.81
CA ILE A 325 -0.55 -9.17 13.56
C ILE A 325 -0.16 -10.11 12.43
N ALA A 326 -1.05 -10.30 11.44
CA ALA A 326 -0.80 -11.24 10.35
C ALA A 326 -1.38 -10.76 9.01
N GLY A 327 -0.75 -11.11 7.90
CA GLY A 327 -1.24 -10.87 6.54
C GLY A 327 -2.21 -11.97 6.06
N SER A 328 -3.10 -11.66 5.14
CA SER A 328 -3.28 -10.44 4.37
C SER A 328 -4.24 -9.45 5.05
N GLY A 329 -4.04 -8.15 4.79
CA GLY A 329 -4.89 -7.09 5.37
C GLY A 329 -6.34 -7.10 4.89
N MET A 330 -6.61 -7.61 3.67
CA MET A 330 -7.96 -7.72 3.08
C MET A 330 -8.57 -9.13 3.22
N LEU A 331 -7.99 -10.02 4.01
CA LEU A 331 -8.43 -11.41 4.21
C LEU A 331 -8.56 -12.24 2.91
N SER A 332 -7.85 -11.88 1.86
CA SER A 332 -7.82 -12.65 0.60
C SER A 332 -7.01 -13.93 0.68
N GLY A 333 -6.28 -14.14 1.77
CA GLY A 333 -5.40 -15.30 2.01
C GLY A 333 -4.49 -15.07 3.20
N GLY A 334 -3.41 -15.89 3.29
CA GLY A 334 -2.37 -15.72 4.29
C GLY A 334 -2.68 -16.33 5.65
N ARG A 335 -1.72 -16.15 6.58
CA ARG A 335 -1.77 -16.77 7.91
C ARG A 335 -2.90 -16.23 8.79
N ILE A 336 -3.35 -15.01 8.54
CA ILE A 336 -4.47 -14.40 9.26
C ILE A 336 -5.74 -15.25 9.23
N LEU A 337 -6.04 -15.94 8.13
CA LEU A 337 -7.23 -16.78 8.03
C LEU A 337 -7.19 -17.96 9.01
N HIS A 338 -6.00 -18.52 9.27
CA HIS A 338 -5.83 -19.56 10.28
C HIS A 338 -6.06 -19.00 11.69
N HIS A 339 -5.51 -17.81 12.00
CA HIS A 339 -5.73 -17.15 13.29
C HIS A 339 -7.20 -16.79 13.51
N LEU A 340 -7.90 -16.28 12.51
CA LEU A 340 -9.34 -16.02 12.60
C LEU A 340 -10.13 -17.29 12.88
N ARG A 341 -9.82 -18.39 12.18
CA ARG A 341 -10.49 -19.68 12.40
C ARG A 341 -10.35 -20.17 13.84
N HIS A 342 -9.18 -20.00 14.45
CA HIS A 342 -8.91 -20.50 15.81
C HIS A 342 -9.36 -19.55 16.92
N HIS A 343 -9.26 -18.25 16.72
CA HIS A 343 -9.44 -17.27 17.80
C HIS A 343 -10.78 -16.52 17.75
N MET A 344 -11.44 -16.42 16.58
CA MET A 344 -12.70 -15.70 16.43
C MET A 344 -13.90 -16.36 17.18
N PRO A 345 -13.95 -17.68 17.39
CA PRO A 345 -15.00 -18.29 18.19
C PRO A 345 -14.95 -17.96 19.69
N ASN A 346 -13.86 -17.38 20.21
CA ASN A 346 -13.73 -17.04 21.62
C ASN A 346 -14.22 -15.58 21.88
N PRO A 347 -15.28 -15.37 22.70
CA PRO A 347 -15.85 -14.05 22.97
C PRO A 347 -14.95 -13.11 23.77
N LYS A 348 -13.89 -13.59 24.42
CA LYS A 348 -12.88 -12.77 25.09
C LYS A 348 -11.94 -12.07 24.11
N ASN A 349 -11.82 -12.58 22.88
CA ASN A 349 -10.91 -12.05 21.88
C ASN A 349 -11.52 -10.86 21.13
N ALA A 350 -10.65 -10.10 20.45
CA ALA A 350 -11.04 -9.05 19.55
C ALA A 350 -10.39 -9.23 18.16
N VAL A 351 -11.13 -8.90 17.11
CA VAL A 351 -10.62 -8.73 15.74
C VAL A 351 -10.64 -7.26 15.42
N VAL A 352 -9.49 -6.67 15.08
CA VAL A 352 -9.35 -5.23 14.84
C VAL A 352 -8.92 -5.00 13.39
N PHE A 353 -9.84 -4.52 12.57
CA PHE A 353 -9.57 -4.13 11.20
C PHE A 353 -8.98 -2.72 11.16
N VAL A 354 -7.79 -2.57 10.62
CA VAL A 354 -7.03 -1.31 10.51
C VAL A 354 -6.83 -0.85 9.06
N GLY A 355 -7.53 -1.46 8.12
CA GLY A 355 -7.46 -1.19 6.70
C GLY A 355 -8.77 -1.43 5.99
N TYR A 356 -8.86 -0.97 4.75
CA TYR A 356 -10.02 -1.15 3.89
C TYR A 356 -10.38 -2.64 3.70
N GLN A 357 -11.68 -2.95 3.75
CA GLN A 357 -12.22 -4.26 3.43
C GLN A 357 -13.12 -4.17 2.20
N PRO A 358 -12.83 -4.90 1.11
CA PRO A 358 -13.64 -4.87 -0.11
C PRO A 358 -15.08 -5.33 0.16
N ARG A 359 -16.04 -4.67 -0.45
CA ARG A 359 -17.46 -5.04 -0.35
C ARG A 359 -17.68 -6.49 -0.77
N GLY A 360 -18.46 -7.23 0.01
CA GLY A 360 -18.72 -8.66 -0.22
C GLY A 360 -17.56 -9.60 0.14
N GLY A 361 -16.37 -9.06 0.46
CA GLY A 361 -15.24 -9.86 0.95
C GLY A 361 -15.45 -10.37 2.39
N LEU A 362 -14.63 -11.33 2.81
CA LEU A 362 -14.71 -11.95 4.13
C LEU A 362 -14.66 -10.92 5.27
N GLY A 363 -13.74 -9.95 5.20
CA GLY A 363 -13.59 -8.92 6.22
C GLY A 363 -14.81 -8.01 6.32
N HIS A 364 -15.41 -7.63 5.18
CA HIS A 364 -16.64 -6.84 5.16
C HIS A 364 -17.80 -7.58 5.82
N ARG A 365 -17.99 -8.87 5.52
CA ARG A 365 -19.03 -9.72 6.11
C ARG A 365 -18.87 -9.82 7.64
N ILE A 366 -17.63 -9.98 8.13
CA ILE A 366 -17.33 -10.00 9.57
C ILE A 366 -17.67 -8.63 10.21
N ILE A 367 -17.33 -7.50 9.57
CA ILE A 367 -17.63 -6.15 10.06
C ILE A 367 -19.12 -5.86 10.08
N GLU A 368 -19.88 -6.35 9.09
CA GLU A 368 -21.34 -6.23 9.03
C GLU A 368 -22.07 -7.12 10.06
N GLY A 369 -21.32 -7.92 10.84
CA GLY A 369 -21.88 -8.67 11.98
C GLY A 369 -22.49 -10.03 11.56
N GLU A 370 -22.06 -10.65 10.46
CA GLU A 370 -22.47 -12.03 10.17
C GLU A 370 -22.10 -12.95 11.34
N PRO A 371 -23.04 -13.71 11.90
CA PRO A 371 -22.79 -14.53 13.10
C PRO A 371 -21.87 -15.72 12.84
N GLU A 372 -21.72 -16.12 11.57
CA GLU A 372 -20.89 -17.21 11.13
C GLU A 372 -20.36 -16.92 9.72
N VAL A 373 -19.08 -17.22 9.47
CA VAL A 373 -18.44 -17.05 8.16
C VAL A 373 -17.71 -18.33 7.75
N GLU A 374 -17.51 -18.52 6.45
CA GLU A 374 -16.72 -19.63 5.94
C GLU A 374 -15.24 -19.23 5.77
N ILE A 375 -14.32 -20.02 6.38
CA ILE A 375 -12.87 -19.85 6.25
C ILE A 375 -12.25 -21.20 5.92
N HIS A 376 -11.62 -21.34 4.75
CA HIS A 376 -11.01 -22.57 4.26
C HIS A 376 -11.97 -23.78 4.26
N GLY A 377 -13.23 -23.57 3.88
CA GLY A 377 -14.26 -24.61 3.85
C GLY A 377 -14.83 -25.00 5.22
N HIS A 378 -14.48 -24.26 6.28
CA HIS A 378 -15.01 -24.46 7.63
C HIS A 378 -15.92 -23.31 8.02
N ARG A 379 -17.06 -23.63 8.63
CA ARG A 379 -17.92 -22.65 9.29
C ARG A 379 -17.29 -22.20 10.60
N VAL A 380 -17.15 -20.90 10.80
CA VAL A 380 -16.48 -20.27 11.94
C VAL A 380 -17.42 -19.26 12.57
N ALA A 381 -17.79 -19.48 13.82
CA ALA A 381 -18.64 -18.56 14.55
C ALA A 381 -17.89 -17.25 14.86
N VAL A 382 -18.54 -16.12 14.61
CA VAL A 382 -18.03 -14.78 14.92
C VAL A 382 -18.52 -14.40 16.33
N ARG A 383 -17.77 -14.78 17.37
CA ARG A 383 -18.06 -14.47 18.77
C ARG A 383 -17.12 -13.42 19.36
N ALA A 384 -15.92 -13.28 18.78
CA ALA A 384 -14.98 -12.23 19.16
C ALA A 384 -15.60 -10.84 18.90
N LYS A 385 -15.21 -9.86 19.70
CA LYS A 385 -15.59 -8.46 19.45
C LYS A 385 -14.91 -7.98 18.16
N VAL A 386 -15.67 -7.34 17.27
CA VAL A 386 -15.15 -6.86 15.97
C VAL A 386 -15.10 -5.34 15.97
N TYR A 387 -13.94 -4.78 15.62
CA TYR A 387 -13.71 -3.33 15.53
C TYR A 387 -13.15 -2.98 14.15
N SER A 388 -13.59 -1.83 13.61
CA SER A 388 -13.09 -1.29 12.34
C SER A 388 -12.58 0.14 12.54
N LEU A 389 -11.26 0.31 12.53
CA LEU A 389 -10.58 1.56 12.85
C LEU A 389 -10.13 2.25 11.55
N GLY A 390 -11.06 2.94 10.89
CA GLY A 390 -10.84 3.53 9.55
C GLY A 390 -9.84 4.71 9.51
N GLY A 391 -9.40 5.25 10.65
CA GLY A 391 -8.44 6.37 10.70
C GLY A 391 -7.00 5.97 10.36
N PHE A 392 -6.69 4.68 10.35
CA PHE A 392 -5.36 4.17 9.96
C PHE A 392 -5.13 4.14 8.43
N SER A 393 -5.94 4.81 7.61
CA SER A 393 -5.71 4.82 6.16
C SER A 393 -4.34 5.38 5.78
N GLY A 394 -3.66 4.73 4.84
CA GLY A 394 -2.41 5.21 4.24
C GLY A 394 -2.61 6.39 3.28
N HIS A 395 -3.80 6.53 2.69
CA HIS A 395 -4.10 7.54 1.68
C HIS A 395 -4.67 8.82 2.28
N ALA A 396 -4.51 9.91 1.57
CA ALA A 396 -5.16 11.17 1.85
C ALA A 396 -6.70 11.04 1.79
N GLY A 397 -7.40 11.67 2.73
CA GLY A 397 -8.86 11.80 2.70
C GLY A 397 -9.30 12.86 1.71
N ARG A 398 -10.64 12.94 1.45
CA ARG A 398 -11.23 13.91 0.51
C ARG A 398 -10.75 15.34 0.73
N ASP A 399 -10.72 15.79 1.96
CA ASP A 399 -10.43 17.20 2.25
C ASP A 399 -8.94 17.51 2.07
N GLU A 400 -8.07 16.52 2.34
CA GLU A 400 -6.63 16.59 2.09
C GLU A 400 -6.32 16.58 0.57
N LEU A 401 -7.02 15.73 -0.21
CA LEU A 401 -6.93 15.74 -1.67
C LEU A 401 -7.38 17.07 -2.26
N LEU A 402 -8.48 17.63 -1.75
CA LEU A 402 -8.98 18.95 -2.18
C LEU A 402 -8.03 20.10 -1.83
N ASP A 403 -7.29 19.98 -0.75
CA ASP A 403 -6.30 20.95 -0.32
C ASP A 403 -5.00 20.81 -1.15
N TRP A 404 -4.53 19.59 -1.36
CA TRP A 404 -3.35 19.32 -2.19
C TRP A 404 -3.53 19.78 -3.64
N LEU A 405 -4.76 19.66 -4.19
CA LEU A 405 -5.14 20.08 -5.54
C LEU A 405 -5.63 21.53 -5.63
N ALA A 406 -5.58 22.32 -4.56
CA ALA A 406 -6.24 23.64 -4.50
C ALA A 406 -5.75 24.64 -5.55
N ALA A 407 -4.46 24.60 -5.91
CA ALA A 407 -3.85 25.46 -6.91
C ALA A 407 -3.96 24.92 -8.35
N GLU A 408 -4.32 23.65 -8.53
CA GLU A 408 -4.31 22.96 -9.80
C GLU A 408 -5.55 23.32 -10.64
N ARG A 409 -5.34 23.57 -11.92
CA ARG A 409 -6.41 24.03 -12.84
C ARG A 409 -6.88 22.97 -13.78
N ARG A 410 -6.03 22.03 -14.18
CA ARG A 410 -6.34 20.94 -15.11
C ARG A 410 -5.94 19.61 -14.48
N ILE A 411 -6.95 18.83 -14.08
CA ILE A 411 -6.78 17.65 -13.26
C ILE A 411 -7.36 16.41 -13.97
N VAL A 412 -6.60 15.34 -13.97
CA VAL A 412 -7.03 14.01 -14.42
C VAL A 412 -7.05 13.09 -13.19
N LEU A 413 -8.22 12.53 -12.87
CA LEU A 413 -8.40 11.63 -11.73
C LEU A 413 -8.24 10.19 -12.15
N VAL A 414 -7.33 9.50 -11.47
CA VAL A 414 -7.03 8.07 -11.54
C VAL A 414 -7.08 7.46 -10.14
N HIS A 415 -6.75 6.21 -9.97
CA HIS A 415 -6.57 5.50 -8.71
C HIS A 415 -7.71 5.81 -7.72
N GLY A 416 -8.89 5.28 -8.03
CA GLY A 416 -10.11 5.47 -7.26
C GLY A 416 -11.30 4.86 -7.97
N GLU A 417 -12.23 4.34 -7.21
CA GLU A 417 -13.51 3.84 -7.72
C GLU A 417 -14.37 4.97 -8.30
N ASP A 418 -15.29 4.65 -9.20
CA ASP A 418 -16.12 5.65 -9.88
C ASP A 418 -16.90 6.59 -8.95
N PRO A 419 -17.49 6.15 -7.82
CA PRO A 419 -18.16 7.04 -6.89
C PRO A 419 -17.21 8.08 -6.25
N ALA A 420 -16.00 7.65 -5.84
CA ALA A 420 -15.00 8.52 -5.24
C ALA A 420 -14.47 9.54 -6.26
N ARG A 421 -14.11 9.09 -7.48
CA ARG A 421 -13.70 9.98 -8.58
C ARG A 421 -14.78 10.99 -8.95
N ALA A 422 -16.05 10.56 -9.01
CA ALA A 422 -17.16 11.43 -9.34
C ALA A 422 -17.41 12.51 -8.28
N SER A 423 -17.33 12.13 -7.00
CA SER A 423 -17.49 13.04 -5.87
C SER A 423 -16.37 14.09 -5.87
N LEU A 424 -15.10 13.69 -5.98
CA LEU A 424 -13.95 14.57 -6.00
C LEU A 424 -14.01 15.52 -7.22
N ALA A 425 -14.31 14.99 -8.41
CA ALA A 425 -14.44 15.79 -9.64
C ALA A 425 -15.48 16.89 -9.51
N ARG A 426 -16.64 16.61 -8.94
CA ARG A 426 -17.70 17.62 -8.72
C ARG A 426 -17.22 18.77 -7.84
N ARG A 427 -16.54 18.46 -6.74
CA ARG A 427 -16.01 19.45 -5.80
C ARG A 427 -14.91 20.32 -6.40
N LEU A 428 -13.97 19.71 -7.13
CA LEU A 428 -12.89 20.44 -7.81
C LEU A 428 -13.44 21.33 -8.93
N ARG A 429 -14.44 20.86 -9.69
CA ARG A 429 -15.13 21.71 -10.71
C ARG A 429 -15.85 22.88 -10.08
N ALA A 430 -16.48 22.72 -8.93
CA ALA A 430 -17.10 23.81 -8.18
C ALA A 430 -16.08 24.88 -7.70
N ARG A 431 -14.78 24.52 -7.63
CA ARG A 431 -13.65 25.43 -7.36
C ARG A 431 -13.02 25.99 -8.65
N GLY A 432 -13.61 25.75 -9.83
CA GLY A 432 -13.16 26.26 -11.12
C GLY A 432 -12.11 25.42 -11.85
N ALA A 433 -11.77 24.22 -11.38
CA ALA A 433 -10.83 23.33 -12.06
C ALA A 433 -11.50 22.59 -13.24
N GLN A 434 -10.73 22.35 -14.30
CA GLN A 434 -11.10 21.42 -15.38
C GLN A 434 -10.71 20.01 -14.96
N VAL A 435 -11.69 19.15 -14.72
CA VAL A 435 -11.46 17.80 -14.19
C VAL A 435 -11.97 16.72 -15.13
N THR A 436 -11.09 15.80 -15.47
CA THR A 436 -11.41 14.58 -16.25
C THR A 436 -11.25 13.34 -15.37
N ARG A 437 -12.23 12.45 -15.37
CA ARG A 437 -12.06 11.09 -14.82
C ARG A 437 -11.46 10.23 -15.93
N ALA A 438 -10.25 9.75 -15.74
CA ALA A 438 -9.52 8.99 -16.76
C ALA A 438 -10.24 7.70 -17.16
N ARG A 439 -10.08 7.33 -18.43
CA ARG A 439 -10.46 6.04 -18.99
C ARG A 439 -9.19 5.34 -19.50
N LEU A 440 -9.24 4.01 -19.55
CA LEU A 440 -8.14 3.21 -20.07
C LEU A 440 -7.84 3.61 -21.54
N GLY A 441 -6.58 3.83 -21.87
CA GLY A 441 -6.13 4.26 -23.20
C GLY A 441 -6.42 5.73 -23.53
N GLN A 442 -6.94 6.53 -22.60
CA GLN A 442 -7.24 7.94 -22.84
C GLN A 442 -5.95 8.77 -22.94
N LYS A 443 -5.91 9.66 -23.93
CA LYS A 443 -4.75 10.51 -24.24
C LYS A 443 -5.02 11.96 -23.84
N PHE A 444 -4.00 12.62 -23.29
CA PHE A 444 -4.00 14.01 -22.88
C PHE A 444 -2.77 14.73 -23.45
N VAL A 445 -2.99 15.87 -24.12
CA VAL A 445 -1.90 16.73 -24.60
C VAL A 445 -1.60 17.78 -23.52
N ILE A 446 -0.30 18.00 -23.24
CA ILE A 446 0.21 18.91 -22.20
C ILE A 446 1.05 20.00 -22.87
#